data_26991142cb9b0f5ae0d646462f2e259f
#
_entry.id   26991142cb9b0f5ae0d646462f2e259f
#
_cell.length_a   1.000
_cell.length_b   1.000
_cell.length_c   1.000
_cell.angle_alpha   90.00
_cell.angle_beta   90.00
_cell.angle_gamma   90.00
#
_symmetry.space_group_name_H-M   'P 1'
#
loop_
_entity.id
_entity.type
_entity.pdbx_description
1 polymer ?
#
loop_
_entity_poly.entity_id
_entity_poly.type
_entity_poly.pdbx_seq_one_letter_code
_entity_poly.pdbx_strand_id
1 'polypeptide(L)'
;KEKLIKNYPNIKIAGLTNGYVENKEAEYKKIIKKKPDVVLVALGIPAQEKLIYKYLSNFDKGIFVGVGGSLDVLSGTKKRAPKVFQKLNIEWLYRLIKEPKRIKRFWNNNVKFILQIRKEAKKK
;
A
#
# COMPACT_ATOMS: atom_id res chain seq x y z
N LYS A 1 -8.14 -11.41 -7.52
CA LYS A 1 -8.35 -12.71 -6.86
C LYS A 1 -7.88 -13.83 -7.76
N GLU A 2 -8.47 -13.99 -8.95
CA GLU A 2 -8.19 -15.07 -9.91
C GLU A 2 -6.71 -15.23 -10.22
N LYS A 3 -6.01 -14.12 -10.52
CA LYS A 3 -4.59 -14.14 -10.82
C LYS A 3 -3.73 -14.60 -9.64
N LEU A 4 -4.10 -14.28 -8.42
CA LEU A 4 -3.41 -14.77 -7.23
C LEU A 4 -3.60 -16.28 -7.07
N ILE A 5 -4.81 -16.78 -7.23
CA ILE A 5 -5.09 -18.22 -7.16
C ILE A 5 -4.36 -18.96 -8.29
N LYS A 6 -4.32 -18.39 -9.51
CA LYS A 6 -3.60 -18.99 -10.64
C LYS A 6 -2.09 -19.09 -10.38
N ASN A 7 -1.48 -18.04 -9.79
CA ASN A 7 -0.04 -18.02 -9.54
C ASN A 7 0.37 -18.76 -8.26
N TYR A 8 -0.55 -18.88 -7.31
CA TYR A 8 -0.34 -19.51 -6.00
C TYR A 8 -1.49 -20.43 -5.67
N PRO A 9 -1.54 -21.66 -6.23
CA PRO A 9 -2.69 -22.57 -6.10
C PRO A 9 -3.03 -22.95 -4.66
N ASN A 10 -2.02 -22.96 -3.78
CA ASN A 10 -2.17 -23.35 -2.37
C ASN A 10 -2.66 -22.19 -1.46
N ILE A 11 -2.84 -20.97 -2.00
CA ILE A 11 -3.31 -19.85 -1.20
C ILE A 11 -4.80 -19.96 -0.91
N LYS A 12 -5.18 -19.85 0.36
CA LYS A 12 -6.58 -19.77 0.78
C LYS A 12 -6.98 -18.30 0.97
N ILE A 13 -7.84 -17.78 0.10
CA ILE A 13 -8.31 -16.40 0.20
C ILE A 13 -9.54 -16.35 1.10
N ALA A 14 -9.38 -15.96 2.36
CA ALA A 14 -10.43 -15.82 3.36
C ALA A 14 -11.47 -14.76 3.01
N GLY A 15 -11.07 -13.73 2.29
CA GLY A 15 -11.98 -12.66 1.84
C GLY A 15 -11.30 -11.62 0.98
N LEU A 16 -12.13 -10.82 0.35
CA LEU A 16 -11.72 -9.67 -0.44
C LEU A 16 -12.75 -8.56 -0.19
N THR A 17 -12.29 -7.34 0.05
CA THR A 17 -13.17 -6.18 0.15
C THR A 17 -12.63 -5.00 -0.65
N ASN A 18 -13.54 -4.18 -1.15
CA ASN A 18 -13.20 -2.94 -1.82
C ASN A 18 -12.87 -1.87 -0.76
N GLY A 19 -11.75 -1.19 -0.90
CA GLY A 19 -11.32 -0.12 0.01
C GLY A 19 -12.18 1.16 -0.05
N TYR A 20 -13.14 1.25 -0.97
CA TYR A 20 -14.07 2.37 -1.15
C TYR A 20 -15.40 2.19 -0.41
N VAL A 21 -15.50 1.22 0.49
CA VAL A 21 -16.69 1.02 1.33
C VAL A 21 -16.88 2.20 2.27
N GLU A 22 -18.13 2.60 2.49
CA GLU A 22 -18.49 3.68 3.40
C GLU A 22 -18.13 3.32 4.86
N ASN A 23 -18.54 2.14 5.31
CA ASN A 23 -18.28 1.66 6.66
C ASN A 23 -17.08 0.71 6.72
N LYS A 24 -15.88 1.28 6.77
CA LYS A 24 -14.62 0.53 6.88
C LYS A 24 -14.53 -0.28 8.17
N GLU A 25 -15.16 0.21 9.24
CA GLU A 25 -15.16 -0.47 10.54
C GLU A 25 -15.94 -1.78 10.51
N ALA A 26 -17.12 -1.79 9.89
CA ALA A 26 -17.90 -3.01 9.71
C ALA A 26 -17.14 -4.06 8.88
N GLU A 27 -16.44 -3.62 7.83
CA GLU A 27 -15.61 -4.53 7.02
C GLU A 27 -14.44 -5.10 7.81
N TYR A 28 -13.79 -4.30 8.65
CA TYR A 28 -12.72 -4.77 9.53
C TYR A 28 -13.21 -5.82 10.53
N LYS A 29 -14.37 -5.59 11.16
CA LYS A 29 -14.98 -6.59 12.05
C LYS A 29 -15.26 -7.92 11.34
N LYS A 30 -15.66 -7.88 10.06
CA LYS A 30 -15.82 -9.09 9.24
C LYS A 30 -14.48 -9.80 8.97
N ILE A 31 -13.41 -9.03 8.72
CA ILE A 31 -12.07 -9.56 8.50
C ILE A 31 -11.55 -10.25 9.77
N ILE A 32 -11.69 -9.60 10.95
CA ILE A 32 -11.29 -10.14 12.25
C ILE A 32 -11.98 -11.49 12.51
N LYS A 33 -13.29 -11.58 12.29
CA LYS A 33 -14.06 -12.82 12.48
C LYS A 33 -13.55 -14.00 11.64
N LYS A 34 -12.92 -13.73 10.50
CA LYS A 34 -12.36 -14.79 9.61
C LYS A 34 -10.99 -15.29 10.05
N LYS A 35 -10.36 -14.66 11.05
CA LYS A 35 -9.03 -15.01 11.60
C LYS A 35 -7.98 -15.30 10.52
N PRO A 36 -7.74 -14.39 9.56
CA PRO A 36 -6.77 -14.62 8.50
C PRO A 36 -5.33 -14.59 9.06
N ASP A 37 -4.43 -15.37 8.48
CA ASP A 37 -3.01 -15.32 8.83
C ASP A 37 -2.30 -14.08 8.27
N VAL A 38 -2.77 -13.57 7.13
CA VAL A 38 -2.22 -12.35 6.49
C VAL A 38 -3.34 -11.45 5.99
N VAL A 39 -3.26 -10.16 6.31
CA VAL A 39 -4.16 -9.11 5.81
C VAL A 39 -3.38 -8.12 4.97
N LEU A 40 -3.67 -8.06 3.67
CA LEU A 40 -3.07 -7.11 2.74
C LEU A 40 -3.94 -5.85 2.67
N VAL A 41 -3.39 -4.70 3.09
CA VAL A 41 -4.11 -3.42 3.13
C VAL A 41 -3.61 -2.50 2.02
N ALA A 42 -4.49 -2.10 1.11
CA ALA A 42 -4.17 -1.31 -0.08
C ALA A 42 -4.96 0.00 -0.15
N LEU A 43 -4.88 0.82 0.89
CA LEU A 43 -5.59 2.11 0.97
C LEU A 43 -4.70 3.32 0.67
N GLY A 44 -3.40 3.09 0.46
CA GLY A 44 -2.40 4.14 0.32
C GLY A 44 -2.01 4.80 1.65
N ILE A 45 -0.87 5.49 1.62
CA ILE A 45 -0.27 6.18 2.77
C ILE A 45 -0.96 7.55 2.96
N PRO A 46 -1.29 7.96 4.19
CA PRO A 46 -1.14 7.28 5.50
C PRO A 46 -2.40 6.50 5.94
N ALA A 47 -3.40 6.32 5.06
CA ALA A 47 -4.68 5.74 5.46
C ALA A 47 -4.56 4.27 5.90
N GLN A 48 -3.72 3.48 5.21
CA GLN A 48 -3.50 2.08 5.54
C GLN A 48 -2.80 1.91 6.89
N GLU A 49 -1.78 2.72 7.19
CA GLU A 49 -1.06 2.67 8.46
C GLU A 49 -1.97 3.04 9.64
N LYS A 50 -2.74 4.11 9.50
CA LYS A 50 -3.71 4.53 10.52
C LYS A 50 -4.77 3.46 10.77
N LEU A 51 -5.23 2.81 9.70
CA LEU A 51 -6.22 1.76 9.79
C LEU A 51 -5.65 0.51 10.48
N ILE A 52 -4.45 0.07 10.08
CA ILE A 52 -3.73 -1.05 10.71
C ILE A 52 -3.54 -0.76 12.20
N TYR A 53 -3.00 0.41 12.54
CA TYR A 53 -2.76 0.80 13.93
C TYR A 53 -4.04 0.76 14.77
N LYS A 54 -5.16 1.29 14.24
CA LYS A 54 -6.44 1.33 14.95
C LYS A 54 -6.98 -0.06 15.31
N TYR A 55 -6.74 -1.06 14.45
CA TYR A 55 -7.38 -2.37 14.60
C TYR A 55 -6.41 -3.52 14.94
N LEU A 56 -5.12 -3.25 15.01
CA LEU A 56 -4.10 -4.28 15.26
C LEU A 56 -4.35 -5.03 16.58
N SER A 57 -4.74 -4.31 17.64
CA SER A 57 -5.04 -4.90 18.94
C SER A 57 -6.23 -5.86 18.97
N ASN A 58 -7.07 -5.82 17.94
CA ASN A 58 -8.26 -6.66 17.86
C ASN A 58 -7.96 -8.03 17.19
N PHE A 59 -6.71 -8.27 16.82
CA PHE A 59 -6.26 -9.51 16.22
C PHE A 59 -5.38 -10.29 17.19
N ASP A 60 -5.80 -11.51 17.47
CA ASP A 60 -5.03 -12.42 18.36
C ASP A 60 -3.76 -12.93 17.66
N LYS A 61 -3.82 -13.07 16.34
CA LYS A 61 -2.72 -13.54 15.49
C LYS A 61 -2.85 -13.02 14.08
N GLY A 62 -1.76 -13.04 13.33
CA GLY A 62 -1.73 -12.66 11.93
C GLY A 62 -0.83 -11.47 11.66
N ILE A 63 -0.56 -11.22 10.38
CA ILE A 63 0.32 -10.17 9.91
C ILE A 63 -0.48 -9.19 9.05
N PHE A 64 -0.37 -7.89 9.37
CA PHE A 64 -0.87 -6.82 8.52
C PHE A 64 0.25 -6.29 7.64
N VAL A 65 0.00 -6.21 6.34
CA VAL A 65 0.95 -5.67 5.37
C VAL A 65 0.30 -4.54 4.58
N GLY A 66 0.81 -3.33 4.74
CA GLY A 66 0.44 -2.19 3.90
C GLY A 66 1.07 -2.33 2.53
N VAL A 67 0.30 -2.70 1.52
CA VAL A 67 0.82 -3.00 0.17
C VAL A 67 0.55 -1.90 -0.84
N GLY A 68 -0.28 -0.91 -0.51
CA GLY A 68 -0.58 0.21 -1.40
C GLY A 68 -0.92 -0.23 -2.82
N GLY A 69 -0.27 0.35 -3.81
CA GLY A 69 -0.47 0.02 -5.23
C GLY A 69 0.16 -1.31 -5.70
N SER A 70 0.75 -2.11 -4.83
CA SER A 70 1.36 -3.39 -5.24
C SER A 70 0.31 -4.42 -5.67
N LEU A 71 -0.91 -4.34 -5.13
CA LEU A 71 -2.02 -5.18 -5.58
C LEU A 71 -2.42 -4.91 -7.04
N ASP A 72 -2.31 -3.67 -7.49
CA ASP A 72 -2.59 -3.31 -8.89
C ASP A 72 -1.60 -3.99 -9.84
N VAL A 73 -0.34 -4.10 -9.42
CA VAL A 73 0.71 -4.79 -10.19
C VAL A 73 0.50 -6.31 -10.16
N LEU A 74 0.23 -6.87 -8.98
CA LEU A 74 -0.04 -8.31 -8.81
C LEU A 74 -1.28 -8.77 -9.58
N SER A 75 -2.33 -7.94 -9.60
CA SER A 75 -3.53 -8.22 -10.39
C SER A 75 -3.30 -8.06 -11.90
N GLY A 76 -2.22 -7.39 -12.31
CA GLY A 76 -1.93 -7.05 -13.69
C GLY A 76 -2.72 -5.85 -14.23
N THR A 77 -3.48 -5.17 -13.37
CA THR A 77 -4.20 -3.94 -13.73
C THR A 77 -3.23 -2.82 -14.08
N LYS A 78 -2.09 -2.76 -13.38
CA LYS A 78 -1.00 -1.84 -13.70
C LYS A 78 0.27 -2.60 -14.09
N LYS A 79 0.90 -2.15 -15.16
CA LYS A 79 2.22 -2.68 -15.56
C LYS A 79 3.30 -2.15 -14.61
N ARG A 80 4.19 -3.04 -14.22
CA ARG A 80 5.40 -2.64 -13.49
C ARG A 80 6.31 -1.81 -14.40
N ALA A 81 7.16 -0.97 -13.80
CA ALA A 81 8.14 -0.21 -14.55
C ALA A 81 9.05 -1.14 -15.40
N PRO A 82 9.55 -0.68 -16.56
CA PRO A 82 10.53 -1.43 -17.34
C PRO A 82 11.73 -1.85 -16.50
N LYS A 83 12.37 -2.97 -16.88
CA LYS A 83 13.50 -3.55 -16.12
C LYS A 83 14.65 -2.57 -15.89
N VAL A 84 14.88 -1.64 -16.82
CA VAL A 84 15.90 -0.59 -16.68
C VAL A 84 15.61 0.31 -15.47
N PHE A 85 14.39 0.80 -15.36
CA PHE A 85 13.97 1.63 -14.21
C PHE A 85 14.04 0.88 -12.88
N GLN A 86 13.76 -0.44 -12.90
CA GLN A 86 13.87 -1.30 -11.72
C GLN A 86 15.33 -1.48 -11.30
N LYS A 87 16.23 -1.77 -12.26
CA LYS A 87 17.67 -1.97 -12.00
C LYS A 87 18.36 -0.70 -11.46
N LEU A 88 17.92 0.47 -11.93
CA LEU A 88 18.46 1.76 -11.49
C LEU A 88 17.80 2.30 -10.21
N ASN A 89 16.87 1.55 -9.60
CA ASN A 89 16.08 1.98 -8.42
C ASN A 89 15.28 3.28 -8.63
N ILE A 90 14.96 3.62 -9.88
CA ILE A 90 14.17 4.81 -10.26
C ILE A 90 12.74 4.46 -10.71
N GLU A 91 12.20 3.35 -10.24
CA GLU A 91 10.81 2.96 -10.50
C GLU A 91 9.82 4.05 -10.05
N TRP A 92 10.12 4.75 -8.96
CA TRP A 92 9.34 5.88 -8.48
C TRP A 92 9.23 7.02 -9.51
N LEU A 93 10.30 7.30 -10.27
CA LEU A 93 10.32 8.31 -11.33
C LEU A 93 9.43 7.90 -12.50
N TYR A 94 9.49 6.63 -12.91
CA TYR A 94 8.60 6.09 -13.94
C TYR A 94 7.12 6.25 -13.55
N ARG A 95 6.79 5.95 -12.29
CA ARG A 95 5.43 6.12 -11.75
C ARG A 95 5.01 7.60 -11.70
N LEU A 96 5.94 8.48 -11.41
CA LEU A 96 5.70 9.92 -11.37
C LEU A 96 5.35 10.47 -12.77
N ILE A 97 6.08 10.02 -13.79
CA ILE A 97 5.83 10.38 -15.20
C ILE A 97 4.47 9.85 -15.68
N LYS A 98 4.15 8.59 -15.33
CA LYS A 98 2.89 7.96 -15.73
C LYS A 98 1.65 8.52 -15.03
N GLU A 99 1.80 9.04 -13.82
CA GLU A 99 0.71 9.57 -13.01
C GLU A 99 1.01 10.99 -12.53
N PRO A 100 0.79 12.04 -13.36
CA PRO A 100 1.15 13.43 -13.03
C PRO A 100 0.55 13.95 -11.73
N LYS A 101 -0.61 13.41 -11.33
CA LYS A 101 -1.24 13.75 -10.03
C LYS A 101 -0.35 13.43 -8.82
N ARG A 102 0.61 12.53 -8.99
CA ARG A 102 1.59 12.18 -7.94
C ARG A 102 2.67 13.25 -7.77
N ILE A 103 2.93 14.08 -8.79
CA ILE A 103 3.95 15.14 -8.74
C ILE A 103 3.64 16.12 -7.59
N LYS A 104 2.38 16.53 -7.45
CA LYS A 104 1.96 17.43 -6.37
C LYS A 104 2.21 16.83 -4.98
N ARG A 105 1.93 15.54 -4.81
CA ARG A 105 2.20 14.82 -3.55
C ARG A 105 3.70 14.66 -3.30
N PHE A 106 4.46 14.30 -4.34
CA PHE A 106 5.91 14.17 -4.27
C PHE A 106 6.55 15.49 -3.85
N TRP A 107 6.16 16.61 -4.47
CA TRP A 107 6.66 17.93 -4.14
C TRP A 107 6.33 18.32 -2.69
N ASN A 108 5.10 18.18 -2.28
CA ASN A 108 4.67 18.57 -0.95
C ASN A 108 5.30 17.73 0.17
N ASN A 109 5.52 16.45 -0.05
CA ASN A 109 6.01 15.56 1.01
C ASN A 109 7.54 15.42 0.99
N ASN A 110 8.12 15.17 -0.19
CA ASN A 110 9.55 14.86 -0.26
C ASN A 110 10.42 16.11 -0.37
N VAL A 111 10.07 17.05 -1.24
CA VAL A 111 10.89 18.26 -1.44
C VAL A 111 10.84 19.16 -0.22
N LYS A 112 9.67 19.38 0.36
CA LYS A 112 9.54 20.15 1.60
C LYS A 112 10.31 19.52 2.76
N PHE A 113 10.25 18.20 2.88
CA PHE A 113 10.99 17.45 3.89
C PHE A 113 12.51 17.64 3.74
N ILE A 114 13.05 17.51 2.53
CA ILE A 114 14.49 17.74 2.27
C ILE A 114 14.89 19.17 2.60
N LEU A 115 14.08 20.16 2.23
CA LEU A 115 14.34 21.56 2.56
C LEU A 115 14.31 21.81 4.07
N GLN A 116 13.41 21.16 4.79
CA GLN A 116 13.30 21.25 6.24
C GLN A 116 14.54 20.66 6.94
N ILE A 117 14.98 19.46 6.53
CA ILE A 117 16.22 18.84 7.04
C ILE A 117 17.42 19.76 6.79
N ARG A 118 17.57 20.31 5.58
CA ARG A 118 18.67 21.24 5.27
C ARG A 118 18.64 22.48 6.16
N LYS A 119 17.46 23.00 6.46
CA LYS A 119 17.29 24.18 7.35
C LYS A 119 17.68 23.84 8.80
N GLU A 120 17.33 22.65 9.26
CA GLU A 120 17.69 22.19 10.61
C GLU A 120 19.18 21.86 10.74
N ALA A 121 19.77 21.23 9.72
CA ALA A 121 21.21 20.95 9.69
C ALA A 121 22.09 22.20 9.70
N LYS A 122 21.60 23.35 9.19
CA LYS A 122 22.30 24.63 9.24
C LYS A 122 22.17 25.37 10.58
N LYS A 123 21.31 24.90 11.49
CA LYS A 123 21.13 25.48 12.82
C LYS A 123 22.05 24.87 13.88
N LYS A 124 22.71 23.77 13.54
CA LYS A 124 23.79 23.15 14.33
C LYS A 124 25.15 23.67 13.86
#